data_b8f44bc8ef4d6ffcd4939677f317c7bd
#
_entry.id   b8f44bc8ef4d6ffcd4939677f317c7bd
#
_cell.length_a   1.000
_cell.length_b   1.000
_cell.length_c   1.000
_cell.angle_alpha   90.00
_cell.angle_beta   90.00
_cell.angle_gamma   90.00
#
_symmetry.space_group_name_H-M   'P 1'
#
loop_
_entity.id
_entity.type
_entity.pdbx_description
1 polymer ?
#
loop_
_entity_poly.entity_id
_entity_poly.type
_entity_poly.pdbx_seq_one_letter_code
_entity_poly.pdbx_strand_id
1 'polypeptide(L)'
;MKYLLFVLVLLVGIHSHAQQSHPAFMNQGNIYEVNIRQYTKEGTFKAFAKHLPRLQKMGVQTLWFMPIQPISKVDRKGSLGSYYAVASYTDVNPEFGTLADFNATVDQAHALGMKVLIDYVPNHSGADHPWLTTHPDFYETDSTGKPTYTADWSDTRELNFNNLVMQDSMINTMKYWLNVTKIDGFRVDVAWGVPYSFWDKCIPALKNIRNIYLLAEADDAKLHERGFDATYSWKEFHVLNDIAAGKKDVLSLDTVLQNINKEFMKGAQRLYFTSNHDENSWNKADYATMPGAIHAPFAVFTQTYDRTMPLIYSGQEEPVLRPLAFFEKDSIEFKKYERANFYTTLLKLRKSNPAFADNANFKRLKVNLPGKIMA
;
A
#
# COMPACT_ATOMS: atom_id res chain seq x y z
N MET A 1 53.20 41.93 26.22
CA MET A 1 52.41 40.71 26.47
C MET A 1 51.05 40.88 25.80
N LYS A 2 50.84 40.19 24.67
CA LYS A 2 49.58 40.20 23.94
C LYS A 2 48.87 38.88 24.24
N TYR A 3 47.74 38.95 24.88
CA TYR A 3 46.89 37.76 25.16
C TYR A 3 46.05 37.47 23.89
N LEU A 4 46.29 36.32 23.29
CA LEU A 4 45.48 35.77 22.21
C LEU A 4 44.30 35.00 22.83
N LEU A 5 43.08 35.51 22.66
CA LEU A 5 41.87 34.85 23.10
C LEU A 5 41.45 33.85 21.99
N PHE A 6 41.55 32.54 22.27
CA PHE A 6 40.98 31.51 21.40
C PHE A 6 39.48 31.35 21.74
N VAL A 7 38.64 31.77 20.83
CA VAL A 7 37.17 31.46 20.87
C VAL A 7 36.95 30.12 20.24
N LEU A 8 36.69 29.13 21.05
CA LEU A 8 36.27 27.77 20.61
C LEU A 8 34.77 27.82 20.21
N VAL A 9 34.44 27.87 18.92
CA VAL A 9 33.06 27.75 18.45
C VAL A 9 32.70 26.28 18.43
N LEU A 10 31.94 25.84 19.44
CA LEU A 10 31.27 24.53 19.47
C LEU A 10 30.12 24.56 18.46
N LEU A 11 30.34 23.99 17.28
CA LEU A 11 29.28 23.64 16.34
C LEU A 11 28.49 22.47 16.95
N VAL A 12 27.44 22.79 17.73
CA VAL A 12 26.39 21.84 18.08
C VAL A 12 25.61 21.57 16.78
N GLY A 13 25.87 20.44 16.17
CA GLY A 13 25.06 19.96 15.05
C GLY A 13 23.63 19.73 15.54
N ILE A 14 22.77 20.70 15.29
CA ILE A 14 21.32 20.52 15.44
C ILE A 14 20.90 19.54 14.34
N HIS A 15 20.80 18.26 14.67
CA HIS A 15 20.10 17.29 13.84
C HIS A 15 18.62 17.69 13.91
N SER A 16 18.22 18.62 13.05
CA SER A 16 16.81 18.81 12.78
C SER A 16 16.35 17.52 12.09
N HIS A 17 15.57 16.72 12.79
CA HIS A 17 14.78 15.68 12.15
C HIS A 17 13.85 16.42 11.19
N ALA A 18 14.24 16.48 9.94
CA ALA A 18 13.40 17.05 8.90
C ALA A 18 12.09 16.26 8.93
N GLN A 19 10.99 16.95 9.17
CA GLN A 19 9.66 16.36 9.05
C GLN A 19 9.56 15.77 7.64
N GLN A 20 9.20 14.50 7.53
CA GLN A 20 9.04 13.83 6.24
C GLN A 20 8.02 14.62 5.41
N SER A 21 8.39 15.09 4.22
CA SER A 21 7.47 15.77 3.32
C SER A 21 6.93 14.76 2.31
N HIS A 22 5.65 14.45 2.44
CA HIS A 22 4.92 13.65 1.46
C HIS A 22 4.55 14.48 0.22
N PRO A 23 4.31 13.84 -0.94
CA PRO A 23 3.70 14.55 -2.06
C PRO A 23 2.39 15.22 -1.63
N ALA A 24 2.21 16.49 -2.00
CA ALA A 24 1.10 17.33 -1.51
C ALA A 24 -0.30 16.70 -1.73
N PHE A 25 -0.46 15.85 -2.75
CA PHE A 25 -1.73 15.18 -3.01
C PHE A 25 -2.10 14.14 -1.96
N MET A 26 -1.15 13.69 -1.13
CA MET A 26 -1.40 12.72 -0.05
C MET A 26 -1.63 13.40 1.32
N ASN A 27 -1.42 14.70 1.43
CA ASN A 27 -1.86 15.43 2.62
C ASN A 27 -3.39 15.42 2.68
N GLN A 28 -3.99 14.82 3.71
CA GLN A 28 -5.42 14.50 3.79
C GLN A 28 -5.90 13.53 2.69
N GLY A 29 -4.98 12.77 2.07
CA GLY A 29 -5.27 11.80 1.02
C GLY A 29 -6.04 10.57 1.51
N ASN A 30 -6.51 9.77 0.56
CA ASN A 30 -7.08 8.45 0.77
C ASN A 30 -6.71 7.54 -0.40
N ILE A 31 -6.72 6.24 -0.16
CA ILE A 31 -6.42 5.22 -1.16
C ILE A 31 -7.64 4.32 -1.36
N TYR A 32 -7.95 4.03 -2.60
CA TYR A 32 -8.87 2.97 -3.01
C TYR A 32 -8.09 1.88 -3.73
N GLU A 33 -8.06 0.69 -3.16
CA GLU A 33 -7.37 -0.47 -3.71
C GLU A 33 -8.21 -1.13 -4.79
N VAL A 34 -7.63 -1.27 -5.99
CA VAL A 34 -8.30 -1.78 -7.19
C VAL A 34 -7.82 -3.18 -7.50
N ASN A 35 -8.67 -4.17 -7.27
CA ASN A 35 -8.49 -5.52 -7.77
C ASN A 35 -9.07 -5.61 -9.19
N ILE A 36 -8.24 -5.33 -10.20
CA ILE A 36 -8.70 -5.20 -11.59
C ILE A 36 -9.37 -6.48 -12.12
N ARG A 37 -8.83 -7.66 -11.77
CA ARG A 37 -9.40 -8.96 -12.17
C ARG A 37 -10.83 -9.13 -11.69
N GLN A 38 -11.12 -8.70 -10.45
CA GLN A 38 -12.38 -8.97 -9.77
C GLN A 38 -13.36 -7.81 -9.80
N TYR A 39 -12.90 -6.61 -10.20
CA TYR A 39 -13.71 -5.39 -10.11
C TYR A 39 -14.96 -5.42 -10.99
N THR A 40 -14.82 -5.95 -12.20
CA THR A 40 -15.93 -6.12 -13.15
C THR A 40 -15.98 -7.55 -13.68
N LYS A 41 -17.08 -7.90 -14.33
CA LYS A 41 -17.22 -9.19 -15.00
C LYS A 41 -16.11 -9.40 -16.05
N GLU A 42 -15.77 -8.35 -16.80
CA GLU A 42 -14.69 -8.38 -17.81
C GLU A 42 -13.31 -8.46 -17.19
N GLY A 43 -13.09 -7.80 -16.06
CA GLY A 43 -11.79 -7.76 -15.36
C GLY A 43 -10.72 -6.98 -16.13
N THR A 44 -11.09 -5.92 -16.85
CA THR A 44 -10.18 -5.16 -17.72
C THR A 44 -10.10 -3.68 -17.32
N PHE A 45 -8.99 -3.01 -17.72
CA PHE A 45 -8.82 -1.56 -17.52
C PHE A 45 -9.98 -0.76 -18.15
N LYS A 46 -10.40 -1.09 -19.37
CA LYS A 46 -11.51 -0.42 -20.04
C LYS A 46 -12.85 -0.56 -19.30
N ALA A 47 -13.09 -1.71 -18.71
CA ALA A 47 -14.30 -1.93 -17.93
C ALA A 47 -14.26 -1.17 -16.61
N PHE A 48 -13.11 -1.23 -15.89
CA PHE A 48 -12.89 -0.47 -14.67
C PHE A 48 -12.99 1.04 -14.88
N ALA A 49 -12.42 1.58 -15.95
CA ALA A 49 -12.41 3.01 -16.24
C ALA A 49 -13.82 3.64 -16.27
N LYS A 50 -14.86 2.87 -16.62
CA LYS A 50 -16.27 3.31 -16.55
C LYS A 50 -16.73 3.66 -15.13
N HIS A 51 -16.06 3.14 -14.09
CA HIS A 51 -16.38 3.40 -12.67
C HIS A 51 -15.63 4.60 -12.09
N LEU A 52 -14.63 5.17 -12.78
CA LEU A 52 -13.84 6.30 -12.30
C LEU A 52 -14.69 7.52 -11.89
N PRO A 53 -15.74 7.93 -12.67
CA PRO A 53 -16.58 9.06 -12.26
C PRO A 53 -17.34 8.79 -10.96
N ARG A 54 -17.78 7.55 -10.71
CA ARG A 54 -18.44 7.15 -9.47
C ARG A 54 -17.47 7.23 -8.27
N LEU A 55 -16.25 6.70 -8.42
CA LEU A 55 -15.23 6.74 -7.38
C LEU A 55 -14.82 8.18 -7.06
N GLN A 56 -14.64 9.02 -8.06
CA GLN A 56 -14.38 10.46 -7.87
C GLN A 56 -15.52 11.15 -7.12
N LYS A 57 -16.78 10.87 -7.47
CA LYS A 57 -17.96 11.42 -6.78
C LYS A 57 -18.03 10.95 -5.32
N MET A 58 -17.60 9.72 -5.03
CA MET A 58 -17.50 9.18 -3.67
C MET A 58 -16.42 9.90 -2.85
N GLY A 59 -15.41 10.50 -3.49
CA GLY A 59 -14.32 11.23 -2.85
C GLY A 59 -12.98 10.50 -2.85
N VAL A 60 -12.84 9.45 -3.65
CA VAL A 60 -11.56 8.76 -3.86
C VAL A 60 -10.56 9.72 -4.49
N GLN A 61 -9.35 9.77 -3.91
CA GLN A 61 -8.28 10.66 -4.37
C GLN A 61 -7.13 9.91 -5.02
N THR A 62 -6.85 8.68 -4.57
CA THR A 62 -5.77 7.86 -5.11
C THR A 62 -6.27 6.44 -5.35
N LEU A 63 -5.98 5.91 -6.53
CA LEU A 63 -6.21 4.52 -6.90
C LEU A 63 -4.90 3.75 -6.74
N TRP A 64 -4.92 2.64 -6.02
CA TRP A 64 -3.82 1.67 -5.99
C TRP A 64 -4.28 0.43 -6.75
N PHE A 65 -3.70 0.20 -7.93
CA PHE A 65 -3.92 -1.02 -8.70
C PHE A 65 -3.05 -2.15 -8.14
N MET A 66 -3.65 -3.28 -7.75
CA MET A 66 -2.94 -4.53 -7.51
C MET A 66 -2.06 -4.88 -8.72
N PRO A 67 -1.09 -5.82 -8.62
CA PRO A 67 -0.13 -6.02 -9.70
C PRO A 67 -0.78 -6.17 -11.07
N ILE A 68 -0.32 -5.35 -12.01
CA ILE A 68 -0.84 -5.30 -13.40
C ILE A 68 0.03 -6.08 -14.38
N GLN A 69 1.12 -6.66 -13.91
CA GLN A 69 2.11 -7.40 -14.70
C GLN A 69 1.58 -8.79 -15.08
N PRO A 70 2.15 -9.44 -16.12
CA PRO A 70 1.85 -10.82 -16.49
C PRO A 70 2.15 -11.78 -15.34
N ILE A 71 1.34 -12.82 -15.22
CA ILE A 71 1.42 -13.81 -14.15
C ILE A 71 2.07 -15.09 -14.65
N SER A 72 2.99 -15.64 -13.85
CA SER A 72 3.68 -16.92 -14.11
C SER A 72 2.69 -18.04 -14.44
N LYS A 73 3.10 -18.90 -15.38
CA LYS A 73 2.39 -20.13 -15.75
C LYS A 73 3.03 -21.36 -15.11
N VAL A 74 4.32 -21.29 -14.81
CA VAL A 74 5.05 -22.37 -14.12
C VAL A 74 4.69 -22.33 -12.63
N ASP A 75 4.44 -23.49 -12.05
CA ASP A 75 4.03 -23.68 -10.66
C ASP A 75 2.78 -22.89 -10.25
N ARG A 76 1.94 -22.50 -11.22
CA ARG A 76 0.77 -21.64 -11.05
C ARG A 76 -0.23 -22.25 -10.07
N LYS A 77 -0.67 -21.45 -9.09
CA LYS A 77 -1.76 -21.80 -8.18
C LYS A 77 -3.11 -21.43 -8.81
N GLY A 78 -4.08 -22.34 -8.77
CA GLY A 78 -5.39 -22.15 -9.43
C GLY A 78 -5.30 -21.98 -10.94
N SER A 79 -6.38 -21.54 -11.58
CA SER A 79 -6.44 -21.42 -13.04
C SER A 79 -5.77 -20.15 -13.57
N LEU A 80 -5.82 -19.03 -12.80
CA LEU A 80 -5.31 -17.72 -13.23
C LEU A 80 -4.04 -17.27 -12.49
N GLY A 81 -3.65 -17.96 -11.42
CA GLY A 81 -2.43 -17.70 -10.67
C GLY A 81 -2.48 -16.47 -9.75
N SER A 82 -1.41 -16.32 -8.97
CA SER A 82 -1.19 -15.17 -8.10
C SER A 82 -0.79 -13.94 -8.90
N TYR A 83 -1.39 -12.79 -8.60
CA TYR A 83 -0.95 -11.47 -9.11
C TYR A 83 0.52 -11.18 -8.79
N TYR A 84 1.02 -11.74 -7.69
CA TYR A 84 2.36 -11.52 -7.15
C TYR A 84 3.42 -12.46 -7.75
N ALA A 85 3.04 -13.50 -8.51
CA ALA A 85 3.96 -14.33 -9.28
C ALA A 85 4.27 -13.69 -10.64
N VAL A 86 5.06 -12.60 -10.63
CA VAL A 86 5.31 -11.72 -11.78
C VAL A 86 6.19 -12.38 -12.82
N ALA A 87 5.68 -12.62 -14.04
CA ALA A 87 6.40 -13.23 -15.16
C ALA A 87 7.20 -12.21 -16.00
N SER A 88 6.90 -10.92 -15.90
CA SER A 88 7.64 -9.82 -16.54
C SER A 88 7.42 -8.51 -15.77
N TYR A 89 8.52 -7.82 -15.45
CA TYR A 89 8.44 -6.56 -14.70
C TYR A 89 8.03 -5.34 -15.53
N THR A 90 8.08 -5.43 -16.86
CA THR A 90 7.87 -4.28 -17.76
C THR A 90 6.69 -4.44 -18.71
N ASP A 91 5.97 -5.55 -18.62
CA ASP A 91 4.79 -5.81 -19.43
C ASP A 91 3.49 -5.66 -18.63
N VAL A 92 2.39 -5.50 -19.34
CA VAL A 92 1.02 -5.49 -18.80
C VAL A 92 0.40 -6.87 -19.01
N ASN A 93 -0.32 -7.38 -18.00
CA ASN A 93 -1.07 -8.63 -18.12
C ASN A 93 -2.13 -8.51 -19.24
N PRO A 94 -2.04 -9.35 -20.29
CA PRO A 94 -2.97 -9.30 -21.42
C PRO A 94 -4.43 -9.59 -21.02
N GLU A 95 -4.68 -10.23 -19.89
CA GLU A 95 -6.03 -10.42 -19.34
C GLU A 95 -6.69 -9.09 -18.95
N PHE A 96 -5.89 -8.08 -18.57
CA PHE A 96 -6.39 -6.77 -18.14
C PHE A 96 -6.48 -5.77 -19.30
N GLY A 97 -5.77 -6.02 -20.38
CA GLY A 97 -5.67 -5.16 -21.56
C GLY A 97 -4.23 -4.88 -21.99
N THR A 98 -4.01 -3.76 -22.63
CA THR A 98 -2.71 -3.32 -23.14
C THR A 98 -2.13 -2.18 -22.28
N LEU A 99 -0.84 -1.86 -22.47
CA LEU A 99 -0.22 -0.67 -21.87
C LEU A 99 -0.96 0.62 -22.30
N ALA A 100 -1.45 0.68 -23.54
CA ALA A 100 -2.25 1.81 -24.01
C ALA A 100 -3.59 1.92 -23.26
N ASP A 101 -4.25 0.81 -22.95
CA ASP A 101 -5.49 0.78 -22.17
C ASP A 101 -5.25 1.22 -20.72
N PHE A 102 -4.11 0.79 -20.12
CA PHE A 102 -3.71 1.24 -18.80
C PHE A 102 -3.42 2.74 -18.79
N ASN A 103 -2.63 3.25 -19.74
CA ASN A 103 -2.32 4.68 -19.85
C ASN A 103 -3.60 5.52 -20.06
N ALA A 104 -4.55 5.07 -20.88
CA ALA A 104 -5.83 5.76 -21.03
C ALA A 104 -6.63 5.79 -19.72
N THR A 105 -6.55 4.72 -18.90
CA THR A 105 -7.18 4.68 -17.57
C THR A 105 -6.51 5.66 -16.60
N VAL A 106 -5.17 5.75 -16.62
CA VAL A 106 -4.40 6.73 -15.80
C VAL A 106 -4.74 8.16 -16.22
N ASP A 107 -4.75 8.45 -17.53
CA ASP A 107 -5.10 9.78 -18.04
C ASP A 107 -6.54 10.19 -17.65
N GLN A 108 -7.50 9.25 -17.72
CA GLN A 108 -8.87 9.50 -17.28
C GLN A 108 -8.97 9.72 -15.76
N ALA A 109 -8.23 8.97 -14.95
CA ALA A 109 -8.15 9.18 -13.51
C ALA A 109 -7.59 10.57 -13.19
N HIS A 110 -6.52 10.98 -13.84
CA HIS A 110 -5.92 12.31 -13.69
C HIS A 110 -6.87 13.43 -14.13
N ALA A 111 -7.60 13.26 -15.23
CA ALA A 111 -8.61 14.22 -15.69
C ALA A 111 -9.74 14.43 -14.65
N LEU A 112 -10.01 13.41 -13.83
CA LEU A 112 -10.95 13.47 -12.71
C LEU A 112 -10.32 13.93 -11.39
N GLY A 113 -9.02 14.30 -11.41
CA GLY A 113 -8.28 14.77 -10.24
C GLY A 113 -7.82 13.65 -9.28
N MET A 114 -7.90 12.39 -9.70
CA MET A 114 -7.39 11.24 -8.94
C MET A 114 -5.94 10.93 -9.31
N LYS A 115 -5.21 10.32 -8.39
CA LYS A 115 -3.84 9.85 -8.53
C LYS A 115 -3.79 8.33 -8.69
N VAL A 116 -2.70 7.80 -9.23
CA VAL A 116 -2.56 6.37 -9.51
C VAL A 116 -1.25 5.82 -8.96
N LEU A 117 -1.36 4.79 -8.13
CA LEU A 117 -0.25 3.93 -7.71
C LEU A 117 -0.41 2.56 -8.38
N ILE A 118 0.70 1.91 -8.68
CA ILE A 118 0.70 0.48 -9.03
C ILE A 118 1.38 -0.32 -7.94
N ASP A 119 0.92 -1.55 -7.76
CA ASP A 119 1.62 -2.53 -6.95
C ASP A 119 2.90 -2.97 -7.63
N TYR A 120 3.97 -3.13 -6.87
CA TYR A 120 5.26 -3.54 -7.38
C TYR A 120 5.90 -4.59 -6.47
N VAL A 121 6.38 -5.69 -7.08
CA VAL A 121 6.84 -6.89 -6.37
C VAL A 121 8.36 -7.04 -6.52
N PRO A 122 9.21 -6.34 -5.74
CA PRO A 122 10.66 -6.39 -5.92
C PRO A 122 11.33 -7.59 -5.23
N ASN A 123 10.69 -8.22 -4.24
CA ASN A 123 11.30 -9.27 -3.42
C ASN A 123 11.52 -10.57 -4.20
N HIS A 124 10.64 -10.90 -5.14
CA HIS A 124 10.65 -12.15 -5.89
C HIS A 124 10.03 -11.96 -7.27
N SER A 125 10.30 -12.88 -8.19
CA SER A 125 9.60 -12.98 -9.47
C SER A 125 8.75 -14.24 -9.54
N GLY A 126 7.96 -14.39 -10.59
CA GLY A 126 7.29 -15.66 -10.94
C GLY A 126 8.29 -16.72 -11.38
N ALA A 127 7.87 -17.98 -11.34
CA ALA A 127 8.72 -19.15 -11.59
C ALA A 127 9.13 -19.36 -13.07
N ASP A 128 8.61 -18.56 -14.00
CA ASP A 128 8.97 -18.53 -15.42
C ASP A 128 9.48 -17.16 -15.90
N HIS A 129 9.89 -16.30 -14.98
CA HIS A 129 10.46 -15.00 -15.36
C HIS A 129 11.72 -15.19 -16.21
N PRO A 130 11.92 -14.44 -17.33
CA PRO A 130 13.07 -14.61 -18.22
C PRO A 130 14.45 -14.51 -17.55
N TRP A 131 14.57 -13.77 -16.45
CA TRP A 131 15.82 -13.68 -15.70
C TRP A 131 16.30 -15.02 -15.15
N LEU A 132 15.41 -15.99 -14.91
CA LEU A 132 15.82 -17.34 -14.48
C LEU A 132 16.74 -18.05 -15.47
N THR A 133 16.59 -17.73 -16.76
CA THR A 133 17.43 -18.30 -17.83
C THR A 133 18.54 -17.37 -18.29
N THR A 134 18.29 -16.05 -18.32
CA THR A 134 19.26 -15.07 -18.82
C THR A 134 20.25 -14.61 -17.76
N HIS A 135 19.83 -14.61 -16.49
CA HIS A 135 20.60 -14.16 -15.32
C HIS A 135 20.30 -15.03 -14.10
N PRO A 136 20.67 -16.32 -14.11
CA PRO A 136 20.37 -17.24 -13.00
C PRO A 136 21.02 -16.80 -11.67
N ASP A 137 22.09 -16.01 -11.72
CA ASP A 137 22.76 -15.40 -10.58
C ASP A 137 21.95 -14.26 -9.90
N PHE A 138 20.83 -13.85 -10.50
CA PHE A 138 19.90 -12.92 -9.89
C PHE A 138 19.01 -13.54 -8.81
N TYR A 139 19.09 -14.85 -8.63
CA TYR A 139 18.21 -15.59 -7.72
C TYR A 139 18.98 -16.21 -6.56
N GLU A 140 18.32 -16.24 -5.39
CA GLU A 140 18.78 -17.06 -4.27
C GLU A 140 18.62 -18.53 -4.62
N THR A 141 19.60 -19.36 -4.22
CA THR A 141 19.60 -20.80 -4.53
C THR A 141 19.86 -21.62 -3.27
N ASP A 142 19.31 -22.83 -3.25
CA ASP A 142 19.63 -23.85 -2.26
C ASP A 142 21.01 -24.47 -2.49
N SER A 143 21.40 -25.41 -1.64
CA SER A 143 22.70 -26.11 -1.73
C SER A 143 22.86 -26.93 -2.99
N THR A 144 21.82 -27.21 -3.77
CA THR A 144 21.83 -27.90 -5.04
C THR A 144 21.88 -26.96 -6.24
N GLY A 145 21.84 -25.65 -6.01
CA GLY A 145 21.80 -24.61 -7.05
C GLY A 145 20.40 -24.35 -7.61
N LYS A 146 19.33 -24.86 -6.99
CA LYS A 146 17.95 -24.62 -7.40
C LYS A 146 17.45 -23.31 -6.80
N PRO A 147 16.77 -22.41 -7.58
CA PRO A 147 16.19 -21.20 -7.07
C PRO A 147 15.17 -21.47 -5.94
N THR A 148 15.28 -20.67 -4.86
CA THR A 148 14.44 -20.79 -3.67
C THR A 148 13.16 -19.97 -3.77
N TYR A 149 12.22 -20.20 -2.84
CA TYR A 149 11.02 -19.40 -2.62
C TYR A 149 10.68 -19.35 -1.14
N THR A 150 10.02 -18.28 -0.71
CA THR A 150 9.62 -18.08 0.69
C THR A 150 8.34 -18.85 1.02
N ALA A 151 8.28 -19.48 2.20
CA ALA A 151 7.09 -20.12 2.76
C ALA A 151 6.43 -21.10 1.77
N ASP A 152 5.15 -20.93 1.48
CA ASP A 152 4.37 -21.74 0.53
C ASP A 152 4.19 -21.05 -0.85
N TRP A 153 4.97 -19.99 -1.15
CA TRP A 153 4.87 -19.24 -2.43
C TRP A 153 5.61 -19.97 -3.57
N SER A 154 5.26 -21.24 -3.77
CA SER A 154 5.95 -22.15 -4.71
C SER A 154 5.93 -21.69 -6.18
N ASP A 155 5.05 -20.77 -6.53
CA ASP A 155 4.92 -20.12 -7.83
C ASP A 155 5.84 -18.91 -8.01
N THR A 156 6.70 -18.60 -7.01
CA THR A 156 7.67 -17.50 -7.03
C THR A 156 9.11 -17.97 -6.95
N ARG A 157 10.06 -17.06 -7.17
CA ARG A 157 11.52 -17.27 -6.98
C ARG A 157 12.14 -16.03 -6.35
N GLU A 158 12.87 -16.20 -5.25
CA GLU A 158 13.51 -15.13 -4.48
C GLU A 158 14.66 -14.50 -5.25
N LEU A 159 14.73 -13.16 -5.21
CA LEU A 159 15.81 -12.41 -5.84
C LEU A 159 17.00 -12.24 -4.90
N ASN A 160 18.21 -12.39 -5.44
CA ASN A 160 19.47 -12.24 -4.71
C ASN A 160 19.89 -10.78 -4.62
N PHE A 161 19.57 -10.10 -3.52
CA PHE A 161 19.95 -8.71 -3.29
C PHE A 161 21.47 -8.53 -2.99
N ASN A 162 22.27 -9.57 -2.89
CA ASN A 162 23.72 -9.45 -2.86
C ASN A 162 24.29 -9.18 -4.27
N ASN A 163 23.53 -9.45 -5.34
CA ASN A 163 23.91 -9.15 -6.72
C ASN A 163 23.55 -7.69 -7.07
N LEU A 164 24.57 -6.85 -7.22
CA LEU A 164 24.38 -5.41 -7.52
C LEU A 164 23.81 -5.18 -8.93
N VAL A 165 24.07 -6.06 -9.89
CA VAL A 165 23.51 -5.96 -11.26
C VAL A 165 22.01 -6.25 -11.22
N MET A 166 21.59 -7.22 -10.41
CA MET A 166 20.17 -7.48 -10.14
C MET A 166 19.49 -6.25 -9.53
N GLN A 167 20.11 -5.63 -8.51
CA GLN A 167 19.57 -4.41 -7.91
C GLN A 167 19.40 -3.29 -8.94
N ASP A 168 20.39 -3.05 -9.78
CA ASP A 168 20.31 -2.03 -10.84
C ASP A 168 19.23 -2.35 -11.87
N SER A 169 19.11 -3.63 -12.24
CA SER A 169 18.06 -4.12 -13.14
C SER A 169 16.67 -3.87 -12.55
N MET A 170 16.46 -4.20 -11.25
CA MET A 170 15.20 -3.96 -10.55
C MET A 170 14.86 -2.46 -10.50
N ILE A 171 15.83 -1.59 -10.17
CA ILE A 171 15.63 -0.13 -10.18
C ILE A 171 15.22 0.35 -11.58
N ASN A 172 15.84 -0.18 -12.62
CA ASN A 172 15.52 0.19 -14.00
C ASN A 172 14.10 -0.23 -14.42
N THR A 173 13.61 -1.38 -13.95
CA THR A 173 12.23 -1.80 -14.20
C THR A 173 11.22 -0.90 -13.48
N MET A 174 11.52 -0.41 -12.27
CA MET A 174 10.68 0.59 -11.61
C MET A 174 10.71 1.95 -12.34
N LYS A 175 11.89 2.40 -12.78
CA LYS A 175 12.04 3.61 -13.60
C LYS A 175 11.27 3.51 -14.93
N TYR A 176 11.25 2.32 -15.54
CA TYR A 176 10.48 2.08 -16.76
C TYR A 176 9.02 2.54 -16.58
N TRP A 177 8.34 2.11 -15.52
CA TRP A 177 6.94 2.47 -15.28
C TRP A 177 6.75 3.99 -15.12
N LEU A 178 7.67 4.69 -14.44
CA LEU A 178 7.62 6.14 -14.31
C LEU A 178 7.82 6.87 -15.65
N ASN A 179 8.55 6.26 -16.59
CA ASN A 179 8.86 6.85 -17.89
C ASN A 179 7.75 6.57 -18.94
N VAL A 180 7.17 5.36 -18.94
CA VAL A 180 6.18 4.96 -19.96
C VAL A 180 4.73 5.23 -19.55
N THR A 181 4.51 5.56 -18.27
CA THR A 181 3.22 5.92 -17.72
C THR A 181 3.29 7.22 -16.93
N LYS A 182 2.12 7.72 -16.52
CA LYS A 182 2.03 8.90 -15.65
C LYS A 182 1.68 8.54 -14.21
N ILE A 183 1.97 7.33 -13.75
CA ILE A 183 1.66 6.91 -12.37
C ILE A 183 2.32 7.84 -11.36
N ASP A 184 1.69 7.98 -10.21
CA ASP A 184 2.10 8.92 -9.15
C ASP A 184 2.88 8.21 -8.02
N GLY A 185 3.15 6.91 -8.15
CA GLY A 185 3.96 6.14 -7.20
C GLY A 185 3.69 4.65 -7.20
N PHE A 186 4.15 4.01 -6.11
CA PHE A 186 4.09 2.56 -5.95
C PHE A 186 3.57 2.17 -4.56
N ARG A 187 2.81 1.08 -4.50
CA ARG A 187 2.74 0.22 -3.33
C ARG A 187 3.76 -0.89 -3.54
N VAL A 188 4.62 -1.09 -2.58
CA VAL A 188 5.73 -2.05 -2.68
C VAL A 188 5.40 -3.28 -1.85
N ASP A 189 5.26 -4.40 -2.55
CA ASP A 189 5.00 -5.73 -2.00
C ASP A 189 6.20 -6.26 -1.21
N VAL A 190 5.95 -6.92 -0.08
CA VAL A 190 6.99 -7.53 0.79
C VAL A 190 8.19 -6.58 1.00
N ALA A 191 7.95 -5.29 1.22
CA ALA A 191 9.03 -4.30 1.39
C ALA A 191 9.96 -4.62 2.57
N TRP A 192 9.47 -5.35 3.56
CA TRP A 192 10.21 -5.85 4.72
C TRP A 192 11.25 -6.93 4.35
N GLY A 193 11.04 -7.67 3.25
CA GLY A 193 11.96 -8.70 2.75
C GLY A 193 13.11 -8.15 1.90
N VAL A 194 13.07 -6.86 1.55
CA VAL A 194 14.08 -6.21 0.71
C VAL A 194 15.05 -5.40 1.58
N PRO A 195 16.38 -5.56 1.42
CA PRO A 195 17.37 -4.87 2.24
C PRO A 195 17.25 -3.35 2.20
N TYR A 196 17.45 -2.68 3.34
CA TYR A 196 17.43 -1.21 3.43
C TYR A 196 18.42 -0.54 2.48
N SER A 197 19.61 -1.13 2.27
CA SER A 197 20.63 -0.63 1.35
C SER A 197 20.14 -0.55 -0.10
N PHE A 198 19.24 -1.43 -0.52
CA PHE A 198 18.58 -1.32 -1.82
C PHE A 198 17.66 -0.08 -1.85
N TRP A 199 16.88 0.17 -0.81
CA TRP A 199 15.99 1.33 -0.74
C TRP A 199 16.77 2.64 -0.70
N ASP A 200 17.92 2.69 -0.01
CA ASP A 200 18.82 3.84 0.02
C ASP A 200 19.30 4.24 -1.40
N LYS A 201 19.42 3.28 -2.31
CA LYS A 201 19.80 3.48 -3.72
C LYS A 201 18.58 3.72 -4.62
N CYS A 202 17.53 2.93 -4.43
CA CYS A 202 16.34 2.91 -5.29
C CYS A 202 15.52 4.19 -5.17
N ILE A 203 15.13 4.57 -3.95
CA ILE A 203 14.18 5.67 -3.72
C ILE A 203 14.69 7.01 -4.24
N PRO A 204 15.94 7.44 -3.98
CA PRO A 204 16.46 8.65 -4.60
C PRO A 204 16.47 8.59 -6.13
N ALA A 205 16.79 7.43 -6.71
CA ALA A 205 16.82 7.25 -8.16
C ALA A 205 15.43 7.37 -8.81
N LEU A 206 14.37 6.96 -8.12
CA LEU A 206 12.98 7.13 -8.56
C LEU A 206 12.49 8.56 -8.34
N LYS A 207 12.74 9.16 -7.17
CA LYS A 207 12.31 10.52 -6.83
C LYS A 207 13.00 11.59 -7.70
N ASN A 208 14.17 11.30 -8.28
CA ASN A 208 14.83 12.16 -9.27
C ASN A 208 14.06 12.25 -10.60
N ILE A 209 13.23 11.24 -10.94
CA ILE A 209 12.38 11.28 -12.15
C ILE A 209 11.11 12.10 -11.88
N ARG A 210 10.49 11.84 -10.73
CA ARG A 210 9.22 12.48 -10.33
C ARG A 210 9.05 12.42 -8.82
N ASN A 211 8.41 13.43 -8.24
CA ASN A 211 7.96 13.36 -6.85
C ASN A 211 6.79 12.36 -6.73
N ILE A 212 7.10 11.14 -6.27
CA ILE A 212 6.18 10.00 -6.19
C ILE A 212 5.86 9.67 -4.74
N TYR A 213 4.71 9.01 -4.54
CA TYR A 213 4.32 8.44 -3.26
C TYR A 213 4.72 6.96 -3.17
N LEU A 214 5.28 6.57 -2.04
CA LEU A 214 5.76 5.21 -1.79
C LEU A 214 5.09 4.63 -0.54
N LEU A 215 4.28 3.61 -0.75
CA LEU A 215 3.62 2.83 0.30
C LEU A 215 4.34 1.47 0.43
N ALA A 216 4.90 1.19 1.60
CA ALA A 216 5.53 -0.09 1.89
C ALA A 216 4.55 -1.07 2.54
N GLU A 217 4.47 -2.29 2.01
CA GLU A 217 3.90 -3.40 2.77
C GLU A 217 4.90 -3.87 3.82
N ALA A 218 4.86 -3.22 4.94
CA ALA A 218 5.68 -3.50 6.11
C ALA A 218 5.13 -2.74 7.32
N ASP A 219 5.30 -3.26 8.52
CA ASP A 219 5.08 -2.55 9.77
C ASP A 219 6.43 -2.22 10.41
N ASP A 220 7.21 -1.38 9.71
CA ASP A 220 8.62 -1.08 10.03
C ASP A 220 8.91 0.42 9.93
N ALA A 221 9.23 1.04 11.07
CA ALA A 221 9.53 2.46 11.18
C ALA A 221 10.78 2.88 10.39
N LYS A 222 11.77 1.98 10.22
CA LYS A 222 13.01 2.29 9.51
C LYS A 222 12.82 2.54 8.02
N LEU A 223 11.74 2.03 7.41
CA LEU A 223 11.44 2.30 6.00
C LEU A 223 11.10 3.76 5.75
N HIS A 224 10.52 4.45 6.73
CA HIS A 224 10.30 5.90 6.64
C HIS A 224 11.63 6.68 6.60
N GLU A 225 12.65 6.22 7.33
CA GLU A 225 14.01 6.80 7.27
C GLU A 225 14.66 6.61 5.88
N ARG A 226 14.23 5.60 5.12
CA ARG A 226 14.70 5.30 3.75
C ARG A 226 13.93 6.10 2.68
N GLY A 227 12.84 6.77 3.05
CA GLY A 227 12.08 7.64 2.16
C GLY A 227 10.72 7.09 1.71
N PHE A 228 10.24 5.99 2.30
CA PHE A 228 8.84 5.59 2.16
C PHE A 228 7.91 6.58 2.86
N ASP A 229 6.81 6.90 2.23
CA ASP A 229 5.83 7.85 2.74
C ASP A 229 4.89 7.21 3.75
N ALA A 230 4.46 5.97 3.50
CA ALA A 230 3.59 5.22 4.40
C ALA A 230 4.03 3.76 4.56
N THR A 231 3.64 3.18 5.70
CA THR A 231 3.75 1.75 6.02
C THR A 231 2.43 1.20 6.50
N TYR A 232 2.24 -0.11 6.45
CA TYR A 232 1.03 -0.78 6.94
C TYR A 232 0.91 -0.68 8.46
N SER A 233 -0.34 -0.68 8.95
CA SER A 233 -0.70 -0.64 10.38
C SER A 233 -1.16 -2.02 10.87
N TRP A 234 -0.32 -3.06 10.69
CA TRP A 234 -0.70 -4.43 11.05
C TRP A 234 -0.98 -4.61 12.55
N LYS A 235 -0.19 -3.99 13.42
CA LYS A 235 -0.38 -4.06 14.88
C LYS A 235 -1.75 -3.49 15.28
N GLU A 236 -2.10 -2.34 14.72
CA GLU A 236 -3.39 -1.67 14.95
C GLU A 236 -4.55 -2.49 14.36
N PHE A 237 -4.41 -2.99 13.13
CA PHE A 237 -5.42 -3.82 12.46
C PHE A 237 -5.78 -5.05 13.27
N HIS A 238 -4.80 -5.79 13.79
CA HIS A 238 -5.05 -6.97 14.63
C HIS A 238 -5.78 -6.62 15.93
N VAL A 239 -5.42 -5.50 16.57
CA VAL A 239 -6.13 -5.05 17.78
C VAL A 239 -7.55 -4.61 17.48
N LEU A 240 -7.81 -3.93 16.35
CA LEU A 240 -9.16 -3.57 15.92
C LEU A 240 -10.03 -4.81 15.72
N ASN A 241 -9.50 -5.87 15.08
CA ASN A 241 -10.20 -7.15 14.93
C ASN A 241 -10.48 -7.84 16.27
N ASP A 242 -9.53 -7.83 17.21
CA ASP A 242 -9.71 -8.39 18.54
C ASP A 242 -10.77 -7.62 19.34
N ILE A 243 -10.84 -6.29 19.21
CA ILE A 243 -11.89 -5.47 19.84
C ILE A 243 -13.25 -5.78 19.20
N ALA A 244 -13.32 -5.87 17.87
CA ALA A 244 -14.54 -6.22 17.15
C ALA A 244 -15.09 -7.61 17.56
N ALA A 245 -14.18 -8.54 17.82
CA ALA A 245 -14.51 -9.90 18.30
C ALA A 245 -14.80 -9.97 19.81
N GLY A 246 -14.72 -8.85 20.55
CA GLY A 246 -14.91 -8.80 22.00
C GLY A 246 -13.78 -9.45 22.83
N LYS A 247 -12.64 -9.74 22.22
CA LYS A 247 -11.46 -10.32 22.90
C LYS A 247 -10.64 -9.28 23.65
N LYS A 248 -10.69 -8.03 23.20
CA LYS A 248 -10.00 -6.89 23.80
C LYS A 248 -10.96 -5.71 23.95
N ASP A 249 -10.59 -4.76 24.77
CA ASP A 249 -11.27 -3.47 24.93
C ASP A 249 -10.52 -2.33 24.21
N VAL A 250 -11.12 -1.15 24.20
CA VAL A 250 -10.53 0.04 23.55
C VAL A 250 -9.22 0.50 24.19
N LEU A 251 -8.97 0.17 25.48
CA LEU A 251 -7.69 0.52 26.14
C LEU A 251 -6.51 -0.24 25.53
N SER A 252 -6.76 -1.43 24.98
CA SER A 252 -5.74 -2.19 24.24
C SER A 252 -5.27 -1.45 22.98
N LEU A 253 -6.18 -0.73 22.29
CA LEU A 253 -5.83 0.13 21.17
C LEU A 253 -5.00 1.33 21.61
N ASP A 254 -5.37 2.01 22.72
CA ASP A 254 -4.59 3.12 23.27
C ASP A 254 -3.13 2.70 23.55
N THR A 255 -2.91 1.50 24.07
CA THR A 255 -1.58 0.96 24.32
C THR A 255 -0.76 0.81 23.03
N VAL A 256 -1.35 0.23 22.00
CA VAL A 256 -0.69 0.06 20.70
C VAL A 256 -0.35 1.41 20.08
N LEU A 257 -1.30 2.36 20.07
CA LEU A 257 -1.09 3.70 19.52
C LEU A 257 0.00 4.49 20.25
N GLN A 258 0.12 4.34 21.59
CA GLN A 258 1.21 4.93 22.35
C GLN A 258 2.57 4.36 21.96
N ASN A 259 2.66 3.05 21.69
CA ASN A 259 3.89 2.41 21.24
C ASN A 259 4.27 2.85 19.83
N ILE A 260 3.31 2.89 18.90
CA ILE A 260 3.51 3.39 17.54
C ILE A 260 4.02 4.85 17.56
N ASN A 261 3.47 5.71 18.42
CA ASN A 261 3.91 7.10 18.54
C ASN A 261 5.36 7.25 19.07
N LYS A 262 5.89 6.23 19.74
CA LYS A 262 7.30 6.19 20.18
C LYS A 262 8.22 5.61 19.12
N GLU A 263 7.72 4.64 18.33
CA GLU A 263 8.47 3.89 17.36
C GLU A 263 8.63 4.66 16.04
N PHE A 264 7.56 5.31 15.57
CA PHE A 264 7.52 5.98 14.27
C PHE A 264 7.82 7.47 14.39
N MET A 265 8.60 7.98 13.42
CA MET A 265 8.93 9.40 13.35
C MET A 265 7.68 10.27 13.19
N LYS A 266 7.77 11.52 13.61
CA LYS A 266 6.70 12.51 13.39
C LYS A 266 6.49 12.70 11.88
N GLY A 267 5.23 12.59 11.45
CA GLY A 267 4.85 12.72 10.03
C GLY A 267 4.82 11.40 9.26
N ALA A 268 5.29 10.28 9.83
CA ALA A 268 5.14 8.96 9.22
C ALA A 268 3.65 8.63 9.04
N GLN A 269 3.20 8.41 7.80
CA GLN A 269 1.83 7.99 7.52
C GLN A 269 1.70 6.47 7.71
N ARG A 270 0.55 6.05 8.23
CA ARG A 270 0.23 4.63 8.43
C ARG A 270 -1.00 4.28 7.61
N LEU A 271 -0.94 3.18 6.82
CA LEU A 271 -2.08 2.68 6.06
C LEU A 271 -3.06 1.99 6.99
N TYR A 272 -4.19 2.64 7.28
CA TYR A 272 -5.25 2.09 8.11
C TYR A 272 -6.38 1.53 7.24
N PHE A 273 -6.83 0.32 7.57
CA PHE A 273 -7.85 -0.39 6.82
C PHE A 273 -8.68 -1.32 7.72
N THR A 274 -9.86 -1.66 7.25
CA THR A 274 -10.69 -2.73 7.83
C THR A 274 -10.60 -4.00 6.99
N SER A 275 -10.13 -3.91 5.75
CA SER A 275 -9.85 -5.00 4.83
C SER A 275 -8.88 -4.56 3.73
N ASN A 276 -8.25 -5.52 3.07
CA ASN A 276 -7.49 -5.41 1.81
C ASN A 276 -7.66 -6.71 1.03
N HIS A 277 -6.93 -6.89 -0.08
CA HIS A 277 -7.03 -8.07 -0.92
C HIS A 277 -6.69 -9.38 -0.19
N ASP A 278 -5.66 -9.38 0.69
CA ASP A 278 -5.26 -10.55 1.47
C ASP A 278 -6.26 -10.83 2.59
N GLU A 279 -6.58 -9.82 3.38
CA GLU A 279 -7.47 -9.96 4.52
C GLU A 279 -8.88 -10.38 4.09
N ASN A 280 -9.38 -9.87 2.96
CA ASN A 280 -10.65 -10.33 2.41
C ASN A 280 -10.59 -11.77 1.94
N SER A 281 -9.56 -12.15 1.17
CA SER A 281 -9.48 -13.48 0.55
C SER A 281 -9.18 -14.59 1.56
N TRP A 282 -8.30 -14.33 2.54
CA TRP A 282 -7.76 -15.34 3.44
C TRP A 282 -8.33 -15.29 4.86
N ASN A 283 -8.58 -14.09 5.40
CA ASN A 283 -8.90 -13.87 6.80
C ASN A 283 -10.33 -13.38 7.05
N LYS A 284 -11.17 -13.33 6.02
CA LYS A 284 -12.61 -12.97 6.09
C LYS A 284 -12.88 -11.56 6.63
N ALA A 285 -11.91 -10.65 6.51
CA ALA A 285 -12.10 -9.26 6.91
C ALA A 285 -12.82 -8.49 5.76
N ASP A 286 -13.72 -7.64 5.99
CA ASP A 286 -14.44 -7.12 7.15
C ASP A 286 -15.77 -7.83 7.37
N TYR A 287 -16.15 -8.73 6.41
CA TYR A 287 -17.49 -9.33 6.36
C TYR A 287 -17.76 -10.30 7.50
N ALA A 288 -16.76 -10.96 8.08
CA ALA A 288 -16.91 -11.84 9.22
C ALA A 288 -16.27 -11.31 10.50
N THR A 289 -15.26 -10.41 10.40
CA THR A 289 -14.59 -9.84 11.57
C THR A 289 -15.31 -8.61 12.10
N MET A 290 -16.00 -7.85 11.24
CA MET A 290 -16.72 -6.61 11.58
C MET A 290 -18.12 -6.59 10.93
N PRO A 291 -18.99 -7.58 11.20
CA PRO A 291 -20.26 -7.72 10.49
C PRO A 291 -21.27 -6.63 10.83
N GLY A 292 -22.06 -6.22 9.84
CA GLY A 292 -23.20 -5.31 10.02
C GLY A 292 -22.82 -3.95 10.58
N ALA A 293 -23.48 -3.52 11.64
CA ALA A 293 -23.24 -2.21 12.27
C ALA A 293 -21.88 -2.09 12.98
N ILE A 294 -21.24 -3.21 13.35
CA ILE A 294 -19.92 -3.24 13.97
C ILE A 294 -18.86 -2.63 13.04
N HIS A 295 -19.02 -2.74 11.74
CA HIS A 295 -18.10 -2.13 10.77
C HIS A 295 -17.92 -0.61 10.95
N ALA A 296 -19.01 0.11 11.26
CA ALA A 296 -19.02 1.57 11.22
C ALA A 296 -17.98 2.25 12.14
N PRO A 297 -17.87 1.94 13.45
CA PRO A 297 -16.90 2.59 14.32
C PRO A 297 -15.44 2.31 13.90
N PHE A 298 -15.14 1.10 13.41
CA PHE A 298 -13.80 0.77 12.93
C PHE A 298 -13.48 1.46 11.61
N ALA A 299 -14.43 1.55 10.68
CA ALA A 299 -14.26 2.32 9.47
C ALA A 299 -14.10 3.82 9.77
N VAL A 300 -14.86 4.41 10.71
CA VAL A 300 -14.63 5.79 11.16
C VAL A 300 -13.21 5.95 11.68
N PHE A 301 -12.75 5.07 12.57
CA PHE A 301 -11.39 5.12 13.11
C PHE A 301 -10.34 5.09 11.98
N THR A 302 -10.41 4.12 11.07
CA THR A 302 -9.43 3.98 9.99
C THR A 302 -9.42 5.16 9.03
N GLN A 303 -10.55 5.85 8.84
CA GLN A 303 -10.67 7.00 7.94
C GLN A 303 -10.30 8.34 8.60
N THR A 304 -10.30 8.44 9.93
CA THR A 304 -10.23 9.73 10.63
C THR A 304 -9.15 9.82 11.70
N TYR A 305 -8.46 8.73 12.05
CA TYR A 305 -7.41 8.76 13.06
C TYR A 305 -6.20 9.59 12.62
N ASP A 306 -5.37 10.01 13.59
CA ASP A 306 -4.16 10.80 13.37
C ASP A 306 -3.17 10.10 12.43
N ARG A 307 -2.58 10.84 11.50
CA ARG A 307 -1.58 10.35 10.52
C ARG A 307 -2.02 9.12 9.71
N THR A 308 -3.33 8.90 9.62
CA THR A 308 -3.83 7.79 8.81
C THR A 308 -3.74 8.12 7.32
N MET A 309 -3.27 7.15 6.54
CA MET A 309 -3.57 7.02 5.13
C MET A 309 -4.68 5.97 5.02
N PRO A 310 -5.95 6.38 4.87
CA PRO A 310 -7.07 5.45 4.89
C PRO A 310 -7.16 4.66 3.59
N LEU A 311 -7.42 3.37 3.72
CA LEU A 311 -7.67 2.46 2.60
C LEU A 311 -9.14 2.04 2.56
N ILE A 312 -9.70 1.97 1.36
CA ILE A 312 -10.94 1.26 1.04
C ILE A 312 -10.59 0.21 -0.01
N TYR A 313 -10.88 -1.06 0.27
CA TYR A 313 -10.69 -2.15 -0.69
C TYR A 313 -11.90 -2.25 -1.63
N SER A 314 -11.65 -2.65 -2.88
CA SER A 314 -12.67 -2.87 -3.92
C SER A 314 -13.90 -3.59 -3.41
N GLY A 315 -15.06 -2.94 -3.50
CA GLY A 315 -16.36 -3.49 -3.14
C GLY A 315 -16.79 -3.28 -1.68
N GLN A 316 -15.96 -2.66 -0.81
CA GLN A 316 -16.38 -2.34 0.56
C GLN A 316 -17.57 -1.36 0.60
N GLU A 317 -17.71 -0.52 -0.42
CA GLU A 317 -18.84 0.40 -0.56
C GLU A 317 -20.16 -0.27 -0.98
N GLU A 318 -20.12 -1.52 -1.47
CA GLU A 318 -21.35 -2.28 -1.86
C GLU A 318 -22.18 -2.75 -0.66
N PRO A 319 -21.74 -3.49 0.40
CA PRO A 319 -20.54 -4.24 0.74
C PRO A 319 -20.47 -5.64 0.10
N VAL A 320 -19.26 -6.12 -0.15
CA VAL A 320 -19.02 -7.51 -0.55
C VAL A 320 -18.83 -8.35 0.70
N LEU A 321 -19.87 -9.14 1.07
CA LEU A 321 -19.87 -9.92 2.32
C LEU A 321 -19.44 -11.39 2.10
N ARG A 322 -18.38 -11.57 1.31
CA ARG A 322 -17.75 -12.87 1.02
C ARG A 322 -16.29 -12.69 0.62
N PRO A 323 -15.46 -13.75 0.65
CA PRO A 323 -14.14 -13.69 0.07
C PRO A 323 -14.23 -13.51 -1.45
N LEU A 324 -13.36 -12.68 -2.01
CA LEU A 324 -13.08 -12.66 -3.43
C LEU A 324 -12.05 -13.75 -3.74
N ALA A 325 -12.29 -14.52 -4.80
CA ALA A 325 -11.36 -15.54 -5.22
C ALA A 325 -10.00 -14.94 -5.59
N PHE A 326 -8.90 -15.50 -5.06
CA PHE A 326 -7.56 -14.95 -5.29
C PHE A 326 -6.93 -15.49 -6.57
N PHE A 327 -7.03 -16.80 -6.82
CA PHE A 327 -6.38 -17.48 -7.94
C PHE A 327 -7.32 -17.75 -9.14
N GLU A 328 -8.58 -17.38 -9.01
CA GLU A 328 -9.62 -17.64 -9.99
C GLU A 328 -10.34 -16.34 -10.41
N LYS A 329 -11.06 -16.40 -11.53
CA LYS A 329 -11.95 -15.31 -11.90
C LYS A 329 -13.17 -15.29 -10.98
N ASP A 330 -13.41 -14.12 -10.42
CA ASP A 330 -14.59 -13.77 -9.67
C ASP A 330 -15.07 -12.39 -10.15
N SER A 331 -16.13 -11.84 -9.58
CA SER A 331 -16.53 -10.47 -9.86
C SER A 331 -17.30 -9.85 -8.70
N ILE A 332 -17.02 -8.58 -8.45
CA ILE A 332 -17.79 -7.78 -7.51
C ILE A 332 -19.13 -7.42 -8.19
N GLU A 333 -20.23 -7.80 -7.54
CA GLU A 333 -21.55 -7.44 -8.02
C GLU A 333 -22.02 -6.13 -7.36
N PHE A 334 -21.68 -5.01 -7.99
CA PHE A 334 -22.18 -3.71 -7.56
C PHE A 334 -23.67 -3.56 -7.90
N LYS A 335 -24.53 -3.46 -6.86
CA LYS A 335 -26.00 -3.39 -7.00
C LYS A 335 -26.60 -2.20 -6.26
N LYS A 336 -26.31 -2.07 -4.97
CA LYS A 336 -27.00 -1.15 -4.05
C LYS A 336 -26.10 -0.05 -3.51
N TYR A 337 -24.80 -0.30 -3.44
CA TYR A 337 -23.82 0.64 -2.84
C TYR A 337 -24.19 1.08 -1.42
N GLU A 338 -24.61 0.13 -0.57
CA GLU A 338 -25.22 0.41 0.73
C GLU A 338 -24.32 1.24 1.66
N ARG A 339 -22.99 1.07 1.56
CA ARG A 339 -22.01 1.85 2.34
C ARG A 339 -21.42 3.04 1.58
N ALA A 340 -21.80 3.27 0.31
CA ALA A 340 -21.18 4.33 -0.49
C ALA A 340 -21.40 5.73 0.09
N ASN A 341 -22.61 6.05 0.58
CA ASN A 341 -22.89 7.34 1.21
C ASN A 341 -22.10 7.52 2.53
N PHE A 342 -21.94 6.46 3.30
CA PHE A 342 -21.13 6.46 4.53
C PHE A 342 -19.66 6.79 4.22
N TYR A 343 -19.04 6.07 3.29
CA TYR A 343 -17.68 6.36 2.87
C TYR A 343 -17.55 7.74 2.20
N THR A 344 -18.53 8.15 1.38
CA THR A 344 -18.54 9.49 0.78
C THR A 344 -18.46 10.59 1.85
N THR A 345 -19.21 10.42 2.93
CA THR A 345 -19.20 11.38 4.04
C THR A 345 -17.83 11.47 4.70
N LEU A 346 -17.21 10.33 4.99
CA LEU A 346 -15.88 10.26 5.62
C LEU A 346 -14.78 10.83 4.71
N LEU A 347 -14.76 10.45 3.45
CA LEU A 347 -13.75 10.91 2.48
C LEU A 347 -13.87 12.41 2.21
N LYS A 348 -15.10 12.95 2.10
CA LYS A 348 -15.32 14.40 1.94
C LYS A 348 -14.95 15.17 3.21
N LEU A 349 -15.32 14.65 4.38
CA LEU A 349 -14.92 15.24 5.67
C LEU A 349 -13.40 15.33 5.76
N ARG A 350 -12.68 14.24 5.45
CA ARG A 350 -11.23 14.19 5.47
C ARG A 350 -10.62 15.23 4.52
N LYS A 351 -11.09 15.31 3.29
CA LYS A 351 -10.59 16.24 2.27
C LYS A 351 -10.80 17.71 2.64
N SER A 352 -11.93 18.05 3.28
CA SER A 352 -12.33 19.43 3.54
C SER A 352 -11.92 19.96 4.92
N ASN A 353 -11.59 19.08 5.87
CA ASN A 353 -11.31 19.50 7.24
C ASN A 353 -9.80 19.45 7.53
N PRO A 354 -9.16 20.60 7.81
CA PRO A 354 -7.73 20.67 8.08
C PRO A 354 -7.28 19.91 9.33
N ALA A 355 -8.20 19.47 10.19
CA ALA A 355 -7.87 18.60 11.33
C ALA A 355 -7.33 17.22 10.92
N PHE A 356 -7.48 16.83 9.66
CA PHE A 356 -6.93 15.58 9.11
C PHE A 356 -5.63 15.77 8.32
N ALA A 357 -5.06 16.96 8.30
CA ALA A 357 -3.77 17.21 7.69
C ALA A 357 -2.64 16.58 8.52
N ASP A 358 -1.55 16.16 7.86
CA ASP A 358 -0.41 15.48 8.52
C ASP A 358 0.25 16.31 9.64
N ASN A 359 0.09 17.62 9.63
CA ASN A 359 0.60 18.55 10.65
C ASN A 359 -0.44 19.00 11.68
N ALA A 360 -1.65 18.43 11.66
CA ALA A 360 -2.70 18.77 12.61
C ALA A 360 -2.35 18.29 14.03
N ASN A 361 -2.90 18.98 15.03
CA ASN A 361 -2.75 18.59 16.42
C ASN A 361 -3.79 17.54 16.78
N PHE A 362 -3.34 16.44 17.35
CA PHE A 362 -4.19 15.38 17.87
C PHE A 362 -4.16 15.34 19.40
N LYS A 363 -5.33 15.15 20.02
CA LYS A 363 -5.45 15.00 21.47
C LYS A 363 -6.53 13.99 21.82
N ARG A 364 -6.13 12.94 22.53
CA ARG A 364 -7.02 11.96 23.12
C ARG A 364 -7.83 12.61 24.27
N LEU A 365 -9.16 12.53 24.21
CA LEU A 365 -10.03 13.03 25.26
C LEU A 365 -10.28 11.97 26.32
N LYS A 366 -10.47 12.40 27.57
CA LYS A 366 -10.93 11.52 28.66
C LYS A 366 -12.43 11.25 28.49
N VAL A 367 -12.82 10.01 28.64
CA VAL A 367 -14.21 9.55 28.52
C VAL A 367 -14.63 8.78 29.77
N ASN A 368 -15.94 8.74 30.05
CA ASN A 368 -16.47 8.06 31.25
C ASN A 368 -16.42 6.52 31.15
N LEU A 369 -16.33 5.96 29.93
CA LEU A 369 -16.25 4.52 29.65
C LEU A 369 -15.01 4.20 28.81
N PRO A 370 -13.78 4.34 29.35
CA PRO A 370 -12.54 4.26 28.58
C PRO A 370 -12.31 2.91 27.90
N GLY A 371 -12.86 1.82 28.42
CA GLY A 371 -12.78 0.49 27.78
C GLY A 371 -13.77 0.27 26.63
N LYS A 372 -14.71 1.21 26.41
CA LYS A 372 -15.75 1.10 25.38
C LYS A 372 -15.79 2.23 24.37
N ILE A 373 -15.25 3.39 24.73
CA ILE A 373 -15.33 4.63 23.93
C ILE A 373 -13.94 5.18 23.70
N MET A 374 -13.66 5.54 22.46
CA MET A 374 -12.50 6.34 22.07
C MET A 374 -12.97 7.71 21.56
N ALA A 375 -12.41 8.82 22.11
CA ALA A 375 -12.73 10.18 21.70
C ALA A 375 -11.47 11.08 21.69
#